data_343ba87d8a301a53a235782d4774ee54
#
_entry.id   343ba87d8a301a53a235782d4774ee54
#
_cell.length_a   1.000
_cell.length_b   1.000
_cell.length_c   1.000
_cell.angle_alpha   90.00
_cell.angle_beta   90.00
_cell.angle_gamma   90.00
#
_symmetry.space_group_name_H-M   'P 1'
#
loop_
_entity.id
_entity.type
_entity.pdbx_description
1 polymer ?
#
loop_
_entity_poly.entity_id
_entity_poly.type
_entity_poly.pdbx_seq_one_letter_code
_entity_poly.pdbx_strand_id
1 'polypeptide(L)'
;MTLADLKFCRDYFRDTEHRDPSVTELRVIDTYWSDHCRHTTFLTRLEEIEIEKSALGNVIEDALSEYYATRDEVYGKDTKRIVSLMDMALIGMKSLKKKGLIPDLDESEEINACSIQVPVTIDGKTEQWLVQFKNETHNHPTESGSRIAPPRQVAAPPKGSISVGWL
;
A
#
# COMPACT_ATOMS: atom_id res chain seq x y z
N MET A 1 3.92 -5.57 19.93
CA MET A 1 4.96 -4.55 20.32
C MET A 1 6.17 -5.22 20.95
N THR A 2 7.35 -4.70 20.67
CA THR A 2 8.61 -5.10 21.33
C THR A 2 8.78 -4.35 22.66
N LEU A 3 9.78 -4.74 23.46
CA LEU A 3 10.12 -3.98 24.69
C LEU A 3 10.56 -2.54 24.39
N ALA A 4 11.18 -2.30 23.24
CA ALA A 4 11.58 -0.95 22.82
C ALA A 4 10.35 -0.08 22.53
N ASP A 5 9.35 -0.62 21.83
CA ASP A 5 8.10 0.06 21.52
C ASP A 5 7.33 0.42 22.81
N LEU A 6 7.27 -0.53 23.75
CA LEU A 6 6.64 -0.27 25.05
C LEU A 6 7.34 0.85 25.85
N LYS A 7 8.68 0.90 25.80
CA LYS A 7 9.43 1.99 26.42
C LYS A 7 9.13 3.32 25.73
N PHE A 8 9.05 3.34 24.41
CA PHE A 8 8.67 4.53 23.65
C PHE A 8 7.28 5.02 24.05
N CYS A 9 6.28 4.14 24.08
CA CYS A 9 4.93 4.49 24.54
C CYS A 9 4.94 5.03 25.97
N ARG A 10 5.63 4.37 26.89
CA ARG A 10 5.77 4.84 28.28
C ARG A 10 6.33 6.26 28.33
N ASP A 11 7.43 6.51 27.60
CA ASP A 11 8.09 7.81 27.63
C ASP A 11 7.20 8.90 27.02
N TYR A 12 6.48 8.60 25.95
CA TYR A 12 5.49 9.51 25.38
C TYR A 12 4.37 9.87 26.40
N PHE A 13 3.75 8.87 27.02
CA PHE A 13 2.68 9.12 27.99
C PHE A 13 3.18 9.89 29.21
N ARG A 14 4.40 9.59 29.69
CA ARG A 14 5.00 10.33 30.81
C ARG A 14 5.34 11.77 30.44
N ASP A 15 5.99 11.99 29.32
CA ASP A 15 6.65 13.26 29.00
C ASP A 15 5.73 14.21 28.21
N THR A 16 4.75 13.68 27.46
CA THR A 16 3.83 14.47 26.63
C THR A 16 2.44 14.52 27.21
N GLU A 17 1.88 13.37 27.58
CA GLU A 17 0.53 13.27 28.13
C GLU A 17 0.46 13.52 29.63
N HIS A 18 1.61 13.45 30.34
CA HIS A 18 1.73 13.61 31.80
C HIS A 18 0.80 12.69 32.63
N ARG A 19 0.58 11.47 32.11
CA ARG A 19 -0.25 10.44 32.76
C ARG A 19 0.21 9.04 32.34
N ASP A 20 -0.28 8.03 33.02
CA ASP A 20 -0.11 6.65 32.59
C ASP A 20 -1.14 6.27 31.51
N PRO A 21 -0.78 5.41 30.54
CA PRO A 21 -1.75 4.87 29.60
C PRO A 21 -2.67 3.87 30.29
N SER A 22 -3.93 3.85 29.86
CA SER A 22 -4.85 2.79 30.24
C SER A 22 -4.51 1.47 29.51
N VAL A 23 -4.95 0.35 30.05
CA VAL A 23 -4.80 -0.95 29.38
C VAL A 23 -5.49 -0.97 28.00
N THR A 24 -6.60 -0.25 27.86
CA THR A 24 -7.32 -0.14 26.58
C THR A 24 -6.49 0.62 25.55
N GLU A 25 -5.87 1.74 25.93
CA GLU A 25 -4.98 2.49 25.03
C GLU A 25 -3.80 1.65 24.59
N LEU A 26 -3.16 0.92 25.50
CA LEU A 26 -2.05 0.02 25.14
C LEU A 26 -2.49 -1.07 24.16
N ARG A 27 -3.67 -1.65 24.32
CA ARG A 27 -4.22 -2.67 23.40
C ARG A 27 -4.53 -2.07 22.04
N VAL A 28 -5.08 -0.87 21.98
CA VAL A 28 -5.35 -0.16 20.72
C VAL A 28 -4.04 0.14 19.99
N ILE A 29 -3.07 0.70 20.72
CA ILE A 29 -1.74 0.99 20.17
C ILE A 29 -1.08 -0.29 19.65
N ASP A 30 -1.11 -1.39 20.42
CA ASP A 30 -0.53 -2.67 19.99
C ASP A 30 -1.18 -3.19 18.71
N THR A 31 -2.49 -3.02 18.57
CA THR A 31 -3.22 -3.40 17.35
C THR A 31 -2.76 -2.59 16.14
N TYR A 32 -2.60 -1.29 16.28
CA TYR A 32 -2.13 -0.41 15.20
C TYR A 32 -0.62 -0.54 14.94
N TRP A 33 0.17 -0.92 15.94
CA TRP A 33 1.62 -1.13 15.82
C TRP A 33 1.97 -2.46 15.17
N SER A 34 1.01 -3.36 15.05
CA SER A 34 1.22 -4.62 14.38
C SER A 34 1.52 -4.39 12.90
N ASP A 35 2.42 -5.20 12.34
CA ASP A 35 2.73 -5.19 10.91
C ASP A 35 1.56 -5.78 10.10
N HIS A 36 0.47 -5.02 10.05
CA HIS A 36 -0.75 -5.40 9.36
C HIS A 36 -0.48 -5.55 7.86
N CYS A 37 -0.82 -6.69 7.29
CA CYS A 37 -0.54 -7.03 5.88
C CYS A 37 0.95 -6.94 5.51
N ARG A 38 1.83 -6.97 6.49
CA ARG A 38 3.29 -6.91 6.31
C ARG A 38 3.77 -5.65 5.56
N HIS A 39 3.07 -4.54 5.72
CA HIS A 39 3.47 -3.27 5.09
C HIS A 39 4.90 -2.86 5.47
N THR A 40 5.26 -3.03 6.74
CA THR A 40 6.61 -2.75 7.24
C THR A 40 7.64 -3.66 6.56
N THR A 41 7.33 -4.94 6.41
CA THR A 41 8.20 -5.91 5.72
C THR A 41 8.46 -5.49 4.27
N PHE A 42 7.42 -5.10 3.54
CA PHE A 42 7.56 -4.63 2.15
C PHE A 42 8.34 -3.32 2.01
N LEU A 43 8.38 -2.51 3.06
CA LEU A 43 9.13 -1.25 3.12
C LEU A 43 10.55 -1.43 3.68
N THR A 44 10.94 -2.64 4.11
CA THR A 44 12.28 -2.91 4.61
C THR A 44 13.32 -2.59 3.53
N ARG A 45 14.38 -1.89 3.93
CA ARG A 45 15.50 -1.58 3.07
C ARG A 45 16.25 -2.85 2.71
N LEU A 46 16.44 -3.08 1.42
CA LEU A 46 17.28 -4.14 0.89
C LEU A 46 18.67 -3.55 0.62
N GLU A 47 19.69 -4.06 1.30
CA GLU A 47 21.08 -3.59 1.16
C GLU A 47 21.86 -4.49 0.22
N GLU A 48 21.58 -5.79 0.25
CA GLU A 48 22.24 -6.80 -0.58
C GLU A 48 21.18 -7.76 -1.12
N ILE A 49 21.28 -8.07 -2.40
CA ILE A 49 20.37 -9.00 -3.09
C ILE A 49 21.22 -10.06 -3.75
N GLU A 50 21.12 -11.29 -3.25
CA GLU A 50 21.74 -12.46 -3.85
C GLU A 50 20.69 -13.26 -4.61
N ILE A 51 21.01 -13.67 -5.83
CA ILE A 51 20.14 -14.50 -6.65
C ILE A 51 20.72 -15.91 -6.68
N GLU A 52 19.92 -16.85 -6.20
CA GLU A 52 20.30 -18.25 -6.18
C GLU A 52 20.44 -18.81 -7.60
N LYS A 53 21.51 -19.56 -7.84
CA LYS A 53 21.75 -20.22 -9.14
C LYS A 53 20.71 -21.31 -9.37
N SER A 54 19.77 -21.04 -10.25
CA SER A 54 18.68 -21.95 -10.60
C SER A 54 18.33 -21.81 -12.08
N ALA A 55 17.44 -22.64 -12.57
CA ALA A 55 16.94 -22.55 -13.95
C ALA A 55 16.27 -21.19 -14.26
N LEU A 56 15.78 -20.49 -13.24
CA LEU A 56 15.16 -19.17 -13.36
C LEU A 56 16.11 -18.02 -12.97
N GLY A 57 17.34 -18.33 -12.54
CA GLY A 57 18.31 -17.32 -12.05
C GLY A 57 18.53 -16.20 -13.05
N ASN A 58 18.78 -16.52 -14.31
CA ASN A 58 19.01 -15.53 -15.35
C ASN A 58 17.80 -14.61 -15.57
N VAL A 59 16.58 -15.15 -15.52
CA VAL A 59 15.34 -14.36 -15.69
C VAL A 59 15.19 -13.36 -14.54
N ILE A 60 15.55 -13.79 -13.32
CA ILE A 60 15.48 -12.93 -12.14
C ILE A 60 16.59 -11.86 -12.18
N GLU A 61 17.78 -12.21 -12.63
CA GLU A 61 18.90 -11.25 -12.84
C GLU A 61 18.53 -10.18 -13.87
N ASP A 62 17.95 -10.58 -15.00
CA ASP A 62 17.48 -9.65 -16.04
C ASP A 62 16.40 -8.72 -15.49
N ALA A 63 15.40 -9.26 -14.79
CA ALA A 63 14.33 -8.47 -14.17
C ALA A 63 14.87 -7.49 -13.11
N LEU A 64 15.85 -7.90 -12.30
CA LEU A 64 16.49 -7.02 -11.32
C LEU A 64 17.28 -5.91 -12.00
N SER A 65 17.96 -6.22 -13.10
CA SER A 65 18.70 -5.24 -13.91
C SER A 65 17.75 -4.22 -14.52
N GLU A 66 16.63 -4.67 -15.06
CA GLU A 66 15.58 -3.81 -15.62
C GLU A 66 14.96 -2.91 -14.52
N TYR A 67 14.74 -3.45 -13.33
CA TYR A 67 14.28 -2.66 -12.18
C TYR A 67 15.24 -1.51 -11.88
N TYR A 68 16.55 -1.77 -11.76
CA TYR A 68 17.52 -0.71 -11.48
C TYR A 68 17.60 0.32 -12.60
N ALA A 69 17.56 -0.10 -13.86
CA ALA A 69 17.54 0.82 -14.99
C ALA A 69 16.30 1.73 -14.96
N THR A 70 15.12 1.14 -14.73
CA THR A 70 13.87 1.89 -14.60
C THR A 70 13.89 2.82 -13.39
N ARG A 71 14.46 2.38 -12.28
CA ARG A 71 14.62 3.19 -11.08
C ARG A 71 15.48 4.42 -11.33
N ASP A 72 16.60 4.27 -12.04
CA ASP A 72 17.48 5.36 -12.45
C ASP A 72 16.73 6.34 -13.38
N GLU A 73 15.94 5.82 -14.31
CA GLU A 73 15.08 6.64 -15.17
C GLU A 73 14.06 7.45 -14.34
N VAL A 74 13.40 6.82 -13.38
CA VAL A 74 12.31 7.45 -12.61
C VAL A 74 12.83 8.46 -11.60
N TYR A 75 13.86 8.11 -10.84
CA TYR A 75 14.31 8.91 -9.67
C TYR A 75 15.65 9.63 -9.89
N GLY A 76 16.39 9.25 -10.91
CA GLY A 76 17.78 9.68 -11.10
C GLY A 76 18.78 8.79 -10.34
N LYS A 77 20.03 8.78 -10.83
CA LYS A 77 21.09 7.90 -10.30
C LYS A 77 21.50 8.22 -8.85
N ASP A 78 21.38 9.47 -8.44
CA ASP A 78 21.78 9.94 -7.10
C ASP A 78 20.62 9.92 -6.08
N THR A 79 19.59 9.16 -6.36
CA THR A 79 18.44 9.10 -5.46
C THR A 79 18.79 8.50 -4.10
N LYS A 80 18.31 9.15 -3.04
CA LYS A 80 18.41 8.64 -1.66
C LYS A 80 17.27 7.70 -1.27
N ARG A 81 16.37 7.37 -2.21
CA ARG A 81 15.26 6.46 -1.95
C ARG A 81 15.79 5.06 -1.69
N ILE A 82 15.22 4.39 -0.71
CA ILE A 82 15.61 3.02 -0.38
C ILE A 82 15.14 2.05 -1.47
N VAL A 83 15.91 0.98 -1.67
CA VAL A 83 15.46 -0.19 -2.41
C VAL A 83 14.63 -1.05 -1.48
N SER A 84 13.44 -1.43 -1.88
CA SER A 84 12.52 -2.28 -1.10
C SER A 84 11.60 -3.06 -2.03
N LEU A 85 10.94 -4.09 -1.52
CA LEU A 85 9.96 -4.85 -2.29
C LEU A 85 8.80 -3.96 -2.76
N MET A 86 8.40 -2.98 -1.94
CA MET A 86 7.35 -2.02 -2.32
C MET A 86 7.83 -1.11 -3.46
N ASP A 87 9.09 -0.68 -3.44
CA ASP A 87 9.63 0.14 -4.54
C ASP A 87 9.66 -0.67 -5.85
N MET A 88 10.08 -1.94 -5.79
CA MET A 88 10.05 -2.85 -6.95
C MET A 88 8.63 -3.02 -7.49
N ALA A 89 7.64 -3.23 -6.62
CA ALA A 89 6.24 -3.40 -7.03
C ALA A 89 5.65 -2.15 -7.69
N LEU A 90 6.07 -0.96 -7.28
CA LEU A 90 5.51 0.31 -7.75
C LEU A 90 6.27 0.97 -8.89
N ILE A 91 7.50 0.52 -9.21
CA ILE A 91 8.36 1.24 -10.13
C ILE A 91 7.79 1.32 -11.55
N GLY A 92 7.12 0.26 -12.00
CA GLY A 92 6.49 0.24 -13.32
C GLY A 92 5.40 1.30 -13.46
N MET A 93 4.51 1.40 -12.48
CA MET A 93 3.47 2.44 -12.45
C MET A 93 4.09 3.84 -12.44
N LYS A 94 5.13 4.05 -11.64
CA LYS A 94 5.83 5.35 -11.58
C LYS A 94 6.52 5.71 -12.88
N SER A 95 7.07 4.72 -13.61
CA SER A 95 7.62 4.92 -14.95
C SER A 95 6.54 5.33 -15.94
N LEU A 96 5.41 4.63 -15.97
CA LEU A 96 4.27 4.97 -16.82
C LEU A 96 3.73 6.37 -16.53
N LYS A 97 3.62 6.72 -15.23
CA LYS A 97 3.22 8.06 -14.82
C LYS A 97 4.19 9.13 -15.32
N LYS A 98 5.50 8.93 -15.15
CA LYS A 98 6.52 9.85 -15.63
C LYS A 98 6.48 10.05 -17.14
N LYS A 99 6.12 9.02 -17.90
CA LYS A 99 5.93 9.04 -19.34
C LYS A 99 4.58 9.64 -19.79
N GLY A 100 3.70 9.98 -18.85
CA GLY A 100 2.36 10.51 -19.16
C GLY A 100 1.41 9.49 -19.79
N LEU A 101 1.66 8.18 -19.60
CA LEU A 101 0.89 7.11 -20.21
C LEU A 101 -0.34 6.67 -19.42
N ILE A 102 -0.54 7.23 -18.21
CA ILE A 102 -1.67 6.95 -17.34
C ILE A 102 -2.31 8.27 -16.85
N PRO A 103 -2.85 9.10 -17.77
CA PRO A 103 -3.39 10.42 -17.43
C PRO A 103 -4.66 10.35 -16.57
N ASP A 104 -5.38 9.22 -16.63
CA ASP A 104 -6.63 9.04 -15.89
C ASP A 104 -6.42 8.55 -14.44
N LEU A 105 -5.16 8.32 -14.05
CA LEU A 105 -4.85 7.94 -12.67
C LEU A 105 -5.15 9.11 -11.74
N ASP A 106 -6.06 8.88 -10.79
CA ASP A 106 -6.36 9.85 -9.75
C ASP A 106 -5.26 9.88 -8.69
N GLU A 107 -4.81 11.07 -8.33
CA GLU A 107 -3.82 11.29 -7.29
C GLU A 107 -4.53 11.67 -5.99
N SER A 108 -4.70 10.70 -5.11
CA SER A 108 -5.29 10.92 -3.80
C SER A 108 -4.31 10.52 -2.68
N GLU A 109 -4.63 10.90 -1.46
CA GLU A 109 -3.92 10.43 -0.26
C GLU A 109 -4.23 8.96 0.07
N GLU A 110 -5.19 8.35 -0.60
CA GLU A 110 -5.52 6.93 -0.45
C GLU A 110 -4.46 6.06 -1.13
N ILE A 111 -3.61 5.43 -0.33
CA ILE A 111 -2.49 4.61 -0.82
C ILE A 111 -2.82 3.13 -0.98
N ASN A 112 -4.00 2.69 -0.54
CA ASN A 112 -4.42 1.28 -0.57
C ASN A 112 -5.29 0.94 -1.78
N ALA A 113 -5.55 1.90 -2.65
CA ALA A 113 -6.35 1.71 -3.85
C ALA A 113 -5.67 2.35 -5.06
N CYS A 114 -5.96 1.80 -6.24
CA CYS A 114 -5.69 2.47 -7.51
C CYS A 114 -7.02 3.05 -8.00
N SER A 115 -7.10 4.36 -8.14
CA SER A 115 -8.31 5.06 -8.60
C SER A 115 -8.07 5.66 -9.97
N ILE A 116 -9.01 5.46 -10.87
CA ILE A 116 -9.01 6.08 -12.20
C ILE A 116 -10.27 6.90 -12.41
N GLN A 117 -10.14 8.01 -13.11
CA GLN A 117 -11.26 8.86 -13.50
C GLN A 117 -11.86 8.35 -14.82
N VAL A 118 -13.15 8.10 -14.84
CA VAL A 118 -13.85 7.63 -16.03
C VAL A 118 -15.11 8.44 -16.29
N PRO A 119 -15.40 8.80 -17.54
CA PRO A 119 -16.69 9.41 -17.89
C PRO A 119 -17.79 8.35 -17.92
N VAL A 120 -18.87 8.55 -17.17
CA VAL A 120 -20.03 7.67 -17.13
C VAL A 120 -21.26 8.43 -17.59
N THR A 121 -22.02 7.88 -18.55
CA THR A 121 -23.25 8.49 -19.05
C THR A 121 -24.45 7.80 -18.43
N ILE A 122 -25.25 8.57 -17.69
CA ILE A 122 -26.49 8.12 -17.04
C ILE A 122 -27.62 9.06 -17.51
N ASP A 123 -28.67 8.51 -18.05
CA ASP A 123 -29.84 9.26 -18.54
C ASP A 123 -29.48 10.43 -19.47
N GLY A 124 -28.49 10.21 -20.35
CA GLY A 124 -28.00 11.18 -21.32
C GLY A 124 -27.08 12.30 -20.73
N LYS A 125 -26.78 12.25 -19.44
CA LYS A 125 -25.80 13.15 -18.79
C LYS A 125 -24.51 12.43 -18.52
N THR A 126 -23.39 13.06 -18.89
CA THR A 126 -22.05 12.52 -18.61
C THR A 126 -21.50 13.14 -17.33
N GLU A 127 -21.10 12.27 -16.41
CA GLU A 127 -20.52 12.61 -15.11
C GLU A 127 -19.14 11.97 -15.00
N GLN A 128 -18.21 12.60 -14.28
CA GLN A 128 -16.92 12.03 -13.96
C GLN A 128 -17.03 11.17 -12.70
N TRP A 129 -16.67 9.90 -12.84
CA TRP A 129 -16.70 8.94 -11.74
C TRP A 129 -15.31 8.44 -11.43
N LEU A 130 -15.07 8.07 -10.17
CA LEU A 130 -13.88 7.36 -9.74
C LEU A 130 -14.16 5.86 -9.69
N VAL A 131 -13.37 5.09 -10.44
CA VAL A 131 -13.34 3.63 -10.31
C VAL A 131 -12.13 3.27 -9.47
N GLN A 132 -12.36 2.60 -8.36
CA GLN A 132 -11.32 2.20 -7.42
C GLN A 132 -11.06 0.70 -7.53
N PHE A 133 -9.79 0.36 -7.77
CA PHE A 133 -9.28 -1.00 -7.75
C PHE A 133 -8.55 -1.20 -6.42
N LYS A 134 -9.07 -2.09 -5.58
CA LYS A 134 -8.47 -2.41 -4.29
C LYS A 134 -8.14 -3.89 -4.24
N ASN A 135 -6.87 -4.22 -4.01
CA ASN A 135 -6.42 -5.57 -3.76
C ASN A 135 -6.21 -5.74 -2.26
N GLU A 136 -7.19 -6.32 -1.60
CA GLU A 136 -7.17 -6.60 -0.17
C GLU A 136 -7.49 -8.06 0.05
N THR A 137 -6.53 -8.81 0.57
CA THR A 137 -6.63 -10.28 0.69
C THR A 137 -7.15 -10.74 2.04
N HIS A 138 -7.24 -9.87 3.03
CA HIS A 138 -7.75 -10.18 4.36
C HIS A 138 -9.14 -9.58 4.56
N ASN A 139 -9.94 -10.20 5.42
CA ASN A 139 -11.33 -9.85 5.65
C ASN A 139 -12.25 -10.07 4.44
N HIS A 140 -11.82 -10.84 3.46
CA HIS A 140 -12.73 -11.31 2.41
C HIS A 140 -13.70 -12.33 3.01
N PRO A 141 -15.01 -12.19 2.82
CA PRO A 141 -15.96 -13.26 3.15
C PRO A 141 -15.78 -14.37 2.11
N THR A 142 -14.98 -15.38 2.45
CA THR A 142 -14.54 -16.37 1.46
C THR A 142 -15.43 -17.57 1.35
N GLU A 143 -16.33 -17.83 2.30
CA GLU A 143 -17.04 -19.10 2.33
C GLU A 143 -18.47 -18.98 2.88
N SER A 144 -19.36 -19.78 2.31
CA SER A 144 -20.67 -20.07 2.86
C SER A 144 -20.53 -20.70 4.25
N GLY A 145 -20.85 -19.96 5.29
CA GLY A 145 -20.74 -20.42 6.68
C GLY A 145 -19.86 -19.50 7.55
N SER A 146 -18.95 -18.76 7.00
CA SER A 146 -18.38 -17.63 7.73
C SER A 146 -19.44 -16.55 7.84
N ARG A 147 -19.75 -16.11 9.05
CA ARG A 147 -20.59 -14.94 9.23
C ARG A 147 -19.91 -13.81 8.53
N ILE A 148 -20.52 -13.29 7.47
CA ILE A 148 -20.07 -12.11 6.74
C ILE A 148 -19.96 -10.99 7.78
N ALA A 149 -18.73 -10.68 8.20
CA ALA A 149 -18.51 -9.38 8.80
C ALA A 149 -18.89 -8.36 7.71
N PRO A 150 -19.78 -7.39 7.99
CA PRO A 150 -20.09 -6.37 7.00
C PRO A 150 -18.77 -5.77 6.54
N PRO A 151 -18.59 -5.49 5.25
CA PRO A 151 -17.40 -4.82 4.77
C PRO A 151 -17.20 -3.62 5.69
N ARG A 152 -16.00 -3.47 6.26
CA ARG A 152 -15.67 -2.25 6.99
C ARG A 152 -16.06 -1.13 6.05
N GLN A 153 -16.98 -0.29 6.49
CA GLN A 153 -17.32 0.91 5.75
C GLN A 153 -16.04 1.71 5.61
N VAL A 154 -15.37 1.50 4.49
CA VAL A 154 -14.47 2.51 3.95
C VAL A 154 -15.32 3.77 3.92
N ALA A 155 -14.83 4.87 4.46
CA ALA A 155 -15.54 6.15 4.46
C ALA A 155 -16.27 6.29 3.14
N ALA A 156 -17.58 6.59 3.21
CA ALA A 156 -18.45 6.53 2.06
C ALA A 156 -17.74 7.18 0.87
N PRO A 157 -17.60 6.45 -0.25
CA PRO A 157 -16.92 7.00 -1.40
C PRO A 157 -17.58 8.32 -1.80
N PRO A 158 -16.86 9.30 -2.32
CA PRO A 158 -17.46 10.52 -2.84
C PRO A 158 -18.57 10.13 -3.81
N LYS A 159 -19.65 10.93 -3.85
CA LYS A 159 -20.78 10.66 -4.75
C LYS A 159 -20.24 10.39 -6.16
N GLY A 160 -20.63 9.26 -6.74
CA GLY A 160 -20.15 8.85 -8.06
C GLY A 160 -18.90 7.97 -8.08
N SER A 161 -18.52 7.29 -6.99
CA SER A 161 -17.47 6.29 -7.01
C SER A 161 -18.02 4.87 -7.02
N ILE A 162 -17.36 3.99 -7.74
CA ILE A 162 -17.63 2.55 -7.78
C ILE A 162 -16.42 1.82 -7.23
N SER A 163 -16.64 0.98 -6.22
CA SER A 163 -15.58 0.06 -5.76
C SER A 163 -15.73 -1.25 -6.50
N VAL A 164 -14.72 -1.66 -7.25
CA VAL A 164 -14.64 -2.97 -7.89
C VAL A 164 -13.70 -3.83 -7.06
N GLY A 165 -14.27 -4.81 -6.34
CA GLY A 165 -13.49 -5.84 -5.67
C GLY A 165 -13.18 -6.98 -6.63
N TRP A 166 -12.01 -7.59 -6.52
CA TRP A 166 -11.72 -8.86 -7.16
C TRP A 166 -12.38 -9.98 -6.36
N LEU A 167 -13.06 -10.87 -7.06
CA LEU A 167 -13.54 -12.14 -6.53
C LEU A 167 -12.39 -13.14 -6.40
#